data_cd16a0ea72c0c7b04888712444d44435
#
_entry.id   cd16a0ea72c0c7b04888712444d44435
#
_cell.length_a   1.000
_cell.length_b   1.000
_cell.length_c   1.000
_cell.angle_alpha   90.00
_cell.angle_beta   90.00
_cell.angle_gamma   90.00
#
_symmetry.space_group_name_H-M   'P 1'
#
loop_
_entity.id
_entity.type
_entity.pdbx_description
1 polymer ?
#
loop_
_entity_poly.entity_id
_entity_poly.type
_entity_poly.pdbx_seq_one_letter_code
_entity_poly.pdbx_strand_id
1 'polypeptide(L)'
;MKINQRLFDHYGIDTNKDLGIKGNCSRPWDTILIDKQGSCYACECTAWLPQSIGNLQVQPLSDIIGSDMHRHLQDSIDNDTYRYCNQKQCGYLKKEFKEPGTHWPTHRPHDIQNLRLAIDDSCNLRCPSCRNQLIFHRSGSKFRLGIRLADRVNQWLDTFQERMMVHIGKK
;
A
#
# COMPACT_ATOMS: atom_id res chain seq x y z
N MET A 1 -17.66 -1.98 -9.60
CA MET A 1 -16.29 -2.57 -9.68
C MET A 1 -16.39 -4.03 -9.26
N LYS A 2 -15.86 -4.99 -10.04
CA LYS A 2 -15.92 -6.42 -9.65
C LYS A 2 -14.69 -6.72 -8.79
N ILE A 3 -14.90 -6.95 -7.51
CA ILE A 3 -13.88 -7.48 -6.59
C ILE A 3 -13.43 -8.84 -7.12
N ASN A 4 -12.13 -9.12 -7.12
CA ASN A 4 -11.62 -10.40 -7.59
C ASN A 4 -11.86 -11.49 -6.53
N GLN A 5 -13.09 -12.04 -6.51
CA GLN A 5 -13.52 -13.06 -5.56
C GLN A 5 -12.58 -14.27 -5.53
N ARG A 6 -11.97 -14.64 -6.68
CA ARG A 6 -11.03 -15.78 -6.76
C ARG A 6 -9.80 -15.63 -5.86
N LEU A 7 -9.35 -14.39 -5.61
CA LEU A 7 -8.24 -14.14 -4.68
C LEU A 7 -8.66 -14.38 -3.24
N PHE A 8 -9.85 -13.94 -2.86
CA PHE A 8 -10.38 -14.23 -1.53
C PHE A 8 -10.54 -15.72 -1.30
N ASP A 9 -11.10 -16.44 -2.27
CA ASP A 9 -11.29 -17.89 -2.21
C ASP A 9 -9.94 -18.62 -2.09
N HIS A 10 -8.95 -18.19 -2.89
CA HIS A 10 -7.60 -18.76 -2.88
C HIS A 10 -6.89 -18.61 -1.51
N TYR A 11 -7.05 -17.46 -0.87
CA TYR A 11 -6.44 -17.20 0.45
C TYR A 11 -7.35 -17.58 1.62
N GLY A 12 -8.53 -18.13 1.37
CA GLY A 12 -9.51 -18.50 2.39
C GLY A 12 -10.00 -17.29 3.19
N ILE A 13 -10.13 -16.13 2.54
CA ILE A 13 -10.62 -14.90 3.15
C ILE A 13 -12.14 -14.88 3.04
N ASP A 14 -12.82 -15.04 4.15
CA ASP A 14 -14.28 -14.88 4.21
C ASP A 14 -14.63 -13.39 4.36
N THR A 15 -15.11 -12.80 3.27
CA THR A 15 -15.49 -11.39 3.21
C THR A 15 -16.77 -11.06 3.98
N ASN A 16 -17.51 -12.08 4.43
CA ASN A 16 -18.74 -11.90 5.20
C ASN A 16 -18.53 -12.10 6.70
N LYS A 17 -17.33 -12.51 7.10
CA LYS A 17 -17.01 -12.79 8.50
C LYS A 17 -16.77 -11.49 9.24
N ASP A 18 -17.60 -11.24 10.25
CA ASP A 18 -17.29 -10.28 11.31
C ASP A 18 -16.15 -10.87 12.17
N LEU A 19 -15.01 -10.24 12.14
CA LEU A 19 -13.85 -10.73 12.91
C LEU A 19 -13.92 -10.33 14.39
N GLY A 20 -14.89 -9.51 14.79
CA GLY A 20 -15.02 -9.00 16.16
C GLY A 20 -13.77 -8.24 16.62
N ILE A 21 -12.97 -7.76 15.68
CA ILE A 21 -11.71 -7.07 15.96
C ILE A 21 -12.02 -5.59 16.09
N LYS A 22 -12.01 -5.12 17.32
CA LYS A 22 -11.96 -3.68 17.58
C LYS A 22 -10.50 -3.25 17.50
N GLY A 23 -10.11 -2.72 16.36
CA GLY A 23 -8.73 -2.33 16.15
C GLY A 23 -8.62 -1.10 15.26
N ASN A 24 -7.57 -0.32 15.49
CA ASN A 24 -7.31 0.93 14.77
C ASN A 24 -6.14 0.74 13.81
N CYS A 25 -6.31 -0.06 12.74
CA CYS A 25 -5.30 -0.13 11.71
C CYS A 25 -5.28 1.19 10.91
N SER A 26 -4.17 1.93 10.97
CA SER A 26 -4.01 3.21 10.24
C SER A 26 -3.52 3.03 8.80
N ARG A 27 -3.04 1.83 8.43
CA ARG A 27 -2.37 1.60 7.15
C ARG A 27 -3.10 2.13 5.91
N PRO A 28 -4.42 1.95 5.74
CA PRO A 28 -5.11 2.53 4.59
C PRO A 28 -5.16 4.07 4.55
N TRP A 29 -4.79 4.75 5.61
CA TRP A 29 -4.73 6.22 5.65
C TRP A 29 -3.32 6.77 5.54
N ASP A 30 -2.32 6.01 5.98
CA ASP A 30 -0.95 6.51 6.10
C ASP A 30 0.04 5.90 5.12
N THR A 31 -0.30 4.80 4.44
CA THR A 31 0.66 4.02 3.67
C THR A 31 0.21 3.78 2.24
N ILE A 32 1.08 4.09 1.29
CA ILE A 32 0.96 3.65 -0.11
C ILE A 32 2.20 2.84 -0.48
N LEU A 33 1.99 1.64 -1.02
CA LEU A 33 3.03 0.84 -1.67
C LEU A 33 2.81 0.83 -3.17
N ILE A 34 3.86 1.08 -3.94
CA ILE A 34 3.85 1.04 -5.42
C ILE A 34 4.78 -0.07 -5.88
N ASP A 35 4.23 -1.02 -6.62
CA ASP A 35 4.99 -2.15 -7.17
C ASP A 35 5.67 -1.82 -8.51
N LYS A 36 6.46 -2.75 -9.03
CA LYS A 36 7.21 -2.62 -10.29
C LYS A 36 6.33 -2.56 -11.55
N GLN A 37 5.04 -2.88 -11.44
CA GLN A 37 4.03 -2.70 -12.48
C GLN A 37 3.27 -1.39 -12.33
N GLY A 38 3.60 -0.59 -11.32
CA GLY A 38 2.92 0.66 -11.00
C GLY A 38 1.59 0.46 -10.26
N SER A 39 1.25 -0.77 -9.84
CA SER A 39 0.06 -0.99 -9.04
C SER A 39 0.27 -0.43 -7.64
N CYS A 40 -0.73 0.30 -7.15
CA CYS A 40 -0.70 0.95 -5.86
C CYS A 40 -1.57 0.20 -4.84
N TYR A 41 -1.06 0.08 -3.62
CA TYR A 41 -1.72 -0.63 -2.52
C TYR A 41 -1.72 0.23 -1.27
N ALA A 42 -2.83 0.25 -0.55
CA ALA A 42 -2.97 1.01 0.70
C ALA A 42 -2.50 0.21 1.94
N CYS A 43 -1.67 -0.80 1.74
CA CYS A 43 -1.09 -1.61 2.79
C CYS A 43 0.13 -2.37 2.24
N GLU A 44 1.06 -2.74 3.11
CA GLU A 44 2.23 -3.56 2.75
C GLU A 44 1.88 -5.03 2.48
N CYS A 45 0.69 -5.45 2.85
CA CYS A 45 0.20 -6.82 2.72
C CYS A 45 -0.25 -7.15 1.28
N THR A 46 0.58 -6.87 0.29
CA THR A 46 0.23 -7.03 -1.14
C THR A 46 -0.01 -8.47 -1.56
N ALA A 47 0.52 -9.44 -0.81
CA ALA A 47 0.40 -10.86 -1.14
C ALA A 47 -1.04 -11.38 -1.07
N TRP A 48 -1.90 -10.74 -0.29
CA TRP A 48 -3.29 -11.19 -0.10
C TRP A 48 -4.34 -10.08 -0.23
N LEU A 49 -3.94 -8.85 -0.53
CA LEU A 49 -4.90 -7.82 -0.89
C LEU A 49 -5.57 -8.22 -2.21
N PRO A 50 -6.91 -8.13 -2.30
CA PRO A 50 -7.66 -8.67 -3.42
C PRO A 50 -7.38 -7.93 -4.74
N GLN A 51 -7.00 -6.68 -4.63
CA GLN A 51 -6.60 -5.86 -5.78
C GLN A 51 -5.89 -4.59 -5.32
N SER A 52 -5.21 -3.95 -6.28
CA SER A 52 -4.65 -2.62 -6.09
C SER A 52 -5.76 -1.57 -5.98
N ILE A 53 -5.45 -0.47 -5.32
CA ILE A 53 -6.32 0.72 -5.26
C ILE A 53 -6.27 1.56 -6.54
N GLY A 54 -5.31 1.30 -7.40
CA GLY A 54 -5.13 1.94 -8.70
C GLY A 54 -3.78 1.59 -9.33
N ASN A 55 -3.48 2.18 -10.49
CA ASN A 55 -2.20 1.97 -11.16
C ASN A 55 -1.59 3.30 -11.64
N LEU A 56 -0.38 3.57 -11.19
CA LEU A 56 0.36 4.80 -11.47
C LEU A 56 0.74 4.97 -12.95
N GLN A 57 0.71 3.93 -13.78
CA GLN A 57 0.95 4.06 -15.21
C GLN A 57 -0.19 4.80 -15.94
N VAL A 58 -1.42 4.71 -15.44
CA VAL A 58 -2.62 5.20 -16.14
C VAL A 58 -3.27 6.40 -15.47
N GLN A 59 -3.06 6.61 -14.16
CA GLN A 59 -3.66 7.71 -13.41
C GLN A 59 -2.67 8.33 -12.42
N PRO A 60 -2.80 9.62 -12.07
CA PRO A 60 -1.94 10.26 -11.09
C PRO A 60 -2.18 9.70 -9.68
N LEU A 61 -1.19 9.80 -8.81
CA LEU A 61 -1.27 9.29 -7.45
C LEU A 61 -2.37 9.99 -6.63
N SER A 62 -2.64 11.27 -6.92
CA SER A 62 -3.74 12.02 -6.29
C SER A 62 -5.11 11.38 -6.52
N ASP A 63 -5.35 10.79 -7.70
CA ASP A 63 -6.64 10.19 -8.05
C ASP A 63 -6.73 8.75 -7.50
N ILE A 64 -5.59 8.10 -7.32
CA ILE A 64 -5.48 6.77 -6.71
C ILE A 64 -5.81 6.87 -5.21
N ILE A 65 -5.23 7.88 -4.54
CA ILE A 65 -5.54 8.18 -3.15
C ILE A 65 -6.99 8.69 -3.07
N GLY A 66 -7.83 7.97 -2.34
CA GLY A 66 -9.27 8.27 -2.27
C GLY A 66 -10.10 7.68 -3.41
N SER A 67 -9.53 6.77 -4.23
CA SER A 67 -10.32 5.97 -5.17
C SER A 67 -11.39 5.12 -4.46
N ASP A 68 -12.36 4.62 -5.20
CA ASP A 68 -13.44 3.79 -4.61
C ASP A 68 -12.88 2.58 -3.86
N MET A 69 -11.88 1.90 -4.42
CA MET A 69 -11.27 0.76 -3.75
C MET A 69 -10.51 1.17 -2.49
N HIS A 70 -9.86 2.34 -2.52
CA HIS A 70 -9.19 2.88 -1.33
C HIS A 70 -10.21 3.16 -0.22
N ARG A 71 -11.31 3.82 -0.54
CA ARG A 71 -12.41 4.06 0.41
C ARG A 71 -13.02 2.77 0.95
N HIS A 72 -13.26 1.77 0.10
CA HIS A 72 -13.77 0.47 0.55
C HIS A 72 -12.84 -0.23 1.54
N LEU A 73 -11.51 -0.11 1.35
CA LEU A 73 -10.54 -0.62 2.33
C LEU A 73 -10.66 0.12 3.66
N GLN A 74 -10.71 1.45 3.62
CA GLN A 74 -10.87 2.29 4.80
C GLN A 74 -12.18 1.97 5.53
N ASP A 75 -13.31 1.92 4.82
CA ASP A 75 -14.62 1.58 5.36
C ASP A 75 -14.63 0.20 6.05
N SER A 76 -13.89 -0.77 5.49
CA SER A 76 -13.81 -2.10 6.09
C SER A 76 -13.08 -2.13 7.44
N ILE A 77 -12.20 -1.18 7.66
CA ILE A 77 -11.54 -1.00 8.97
C ILE A 77 -12.45 -0.19 9.90
N ASP A 78 -13.12 0.86 9.39
CA ASP A 78 -13.99 1.73 10.15
C ASP A 78 -15.21 1.02 10.74
N ASN A 79 -15.74 0.05 10.01
CA ASN A 79 -16.87 -0.75 10.44
C ASN A 79 -16.45 -2.09 11.10
N ASP A 80 -15.17 -2.22 11.49
CA ASP A 80 -14.59 -3.38 12.17
C ASP A 80 -14.72 -4.73 11.41
N THR A 81 -15.09 -4.72 10.13
CA THR A 81 -15.23 -5.98 9.37
C THR A 81 -13.89 -6.54 8.89
N TYR A 82 -12.88 -5.70 8.66
CA TYR A 82 -11.56 -6.10 8.13
C TYR A 82 -11.65 -7.05 6.93
N ARG A 83 -12.71 -6.89 6.13
CA ARG A 83 -13.14 -7.80 5.07
C ARG A 83 -12.05 -8.12 4.03
N TYR A 84 -11.08 -7.20 3.85
CA TYR A 84 -9.99 -7.36 2.90
C TYR A 84 -8.67 -7.81 3.55
N CYS A 85 -8.69 -8.13 4.83
CA CYS A 85 -7.51 -8.47 5.59
C CYS A 85 -7.41 -9.98 5.82
N ASN A 86 -6.20 -10.53 5.72
CA ASN A 86 -5.96 -11.94 6.01
C ASN A 86 -5.58 -12.12 7.49
N GLN A 87 -6.52 -12.65 8.25
CA GLN A 87 -6.36 -12.90 9.70
C GLN A 87 -5.19 -13.83 10.03
N LYS A 88 -4.92 -14.82 9.14
CA LYS A 88 -3.87 -15.81 9.37
C LYS A 88 -2.46 -15.29 9.06
N GLN A 89 -2.34 -14.22 8.30
CA GLN A 89 -1.04 -13.70 7.84
C GLN A 89 -0.74 -12.29 8.32
N CYS A 90 -1.77 -11.48 8.58
CA CYS A 90 -1.56 -10.14 9.10
C CYS A 90 -1.13 -10.20 10.57
N GLY A 91 0.13 -9.89 10.85
CA GLY A 91 0.67 -9.86 12.21
C GLY A 91 -0.07 -8.87 13.12
N TYR A 92 -0.63 -7.81 12.54
CA TYR A 92 -1.48 -6.87 13.25
C TYR A 92 -2.77 -7.53 13.77
N LEU A 93 -3.47 -8.27 12.94
CA LEU A 93 -4.70 -8.98 13.33
C LEU A 93 -4.42 -10.16 14.24
N LYS A 94 -3.26 -10.78 14.15
CA LYS A 94 -2.81 -11.86 15.04
C LYS A 94 -2.41 -11.36 16.43
N LYS A 95 -2.31 -10.04 16.64
CA LYS A 95 -1.78 -9.44 17.87
C LYS A 95 -0.34 -9.87 18.21
N GLU A 96 0.44 -10.25 17.20
CA GLU A 96 1.86 -10.64 17.33
C GLU A 96 2.76 -9.44 17.65
N PHE A 97 2.37 -8.25 17.23
CA PHE A 97 3.07 -6.99 17.50
C PHE A 97 2.64 -6.42 18.88
N LYS A 98 2.93 -7.16 19.92
CA LYS A 98 2.81 -6.66 21.30
C LYS A 98 4.10 -5.99 21.75
N GLU A 99 4.65 -5.08 20.99
CA GLU A 99 5.72 -4.26 21.55
C GLU A 99 5.12 -3.23 22.49
N PRO A 100 5.60 -3.18 23.75
CA PRO A 100 5.23 -2.12 24.67
C PRO A 100 5.68 -0.80 24.07
N GLY A 101 4.76 0.05 23.66
CA GLY A 101 5.04 1.38 23.07
C GLY A 101 4.73 1.52 21.60
N THR A 102 4.42 0.49 20.85
CA THR A 102 3.77 0.66 19.53
C THR A 102 2.31 1.06 19.74
N HIS A 103 2.11 2.27 20.16
CA HIS A 103 0.81 2.92 20.01
C HIS A 103 0.54 3.04 18.52
N TRP A 104 -0.32 2.18 18.00
CA TRP A 104 -0.99 2.49 16.75
C TRP A 104 -1.72 3.81 16.99
N PRO A 105 -1.47 4.83 16.18
CA PRO A 105 -2.06 6.13 16.43
C PRO A 105 -3.58 5.96 16.49
N THR A 106 -4.16 6.33 17.62
CA THR A 106 -5.62 6.45 17.80
C THR A 106 -6.19 7.53 16.88
N HIS A 107 -5.31 8.35 16.31
CA HIS A 107 -5.61 9.37 15.33
C HIS A 107 -5.18 8.90 13.96
N ARG A 108 -6.13 8.81 13.03
CA ARG A 108 -5.87 8.50 11.62
C ARG A 108 -5.25 9.72 10.97
N PRO A 109 -4.05 9.61 10.39
CA PRO A 109 -3.47 10.74 9.68
C PRO A 109 -4.36 11.10 8.48
N HIS A 110 -4.49 12.38 8.21
CA HIS A 110 -5.23 12.88 7.04
C HIS A 110 -4.43 12.74 5.74
N ASP A 111 -3.13 12.46 5.85
CA ASP A 111 -2.19 12.43 4.73
C ASP A 111 -1.31 11.19 4.76
N ILE A 112 -0.90 10.75 3.57
CA ILE A 112 0.06 9.65 3.41
C ILE A 112 1.39 10.03 4.05
N GLN A 113 1.83 9.24 5.02
CA GLN A 113 3.08 9.42 5.74
C GLN A 113 4.17 8.43 5.30
N ASN A 114 3.74 7.28 4.75
CA ASN A 114 4.62 6.21 4.34
C ASN A 114 4.43 5.89 2.86
N LEU A 115 5.42 6.23 2.05
CA LEU A 115 5.47 5.87 0.65
C LEU A 115 6.53 4.79 0.45
N ARG A 116 6.11 3.59 0.04
CA ARG A 116 6.98 2.46 -0.22
C ARG A 116 7.09 2.19 -1.70
N LEU A 117 8.30 2.27 -2.23
CA LEU A 117 8.59 2.12 -3.66
C LEU A 117 9.28 0.78 -3.89
N ALA A 118 8.58 -0.14 -4.52
CA ALA A 118 9.10 -1.42 -5.03
C ALA A 118 9.07 -1.43 -6.57
N ILE A 119 9.45 -0.31 -7.18
CA ILE A 119 9.35 -0.03 -8.61
C ILE A 119 10.46 -0.67 -9.46
N ASP A 120 11.48 -1.24 -8.81
CA ASP A 120 12.59 -1.94 -9.46
C ASP A 120 12.91 -3.23 -8.70
N ASP A 121 13.27 -4.28 -9.45
CA ASP A 121 13.74 -5.56 -8.91
C ASP A 121 15.26 -5.75 -9.04
N SER A 122 16.00 -4.69 -9.34
CA SER A 122 17.47 -4.71 -9.34
C SER A 122 18.01 -5.02 -7.94
N CYS A 123 19.06 -5.81 -7.88
CA CYS A 123 19.69 -6.19 -6.61
C CYS A 123 21.16 -6.49 -6.80
N ASN A 124 21.99 -5.91 -5.95
CA ASN A 124 23.44 -6.12 -5.94
C ASN A 124 23.89 -7.31 -5.08
N LEU A 125 22.95 -8.10 -4.54
CA LEU A 125 23.24 -9.26 -3.71
C LEU A 125 23.03 -10.56 -4.47
N ARG A 126 23.77 -11.60 -4.08
CA ARG A 126 23.65 -12.99 -4.54
C ARG A 126 23.25 -13.87 -3.36
N CYS A 127 22.04 -13.69 -2.85
CA CYS A 127 21.56 -14.50 -1.74
C CYS A 127 21.22 -15.91 -2.25
N PRO A 128 21.79 -16.98 -1.67
CA PRO A 128 21.56 -18.36 -2.17
C PRO A 128 20.10 -18.78 -2.19
N SER A 129 19.31 -18.26 -1.26
CA SER A 129 17.87 -18.55 -1.15
C SER A 129 16.99 -17.73 -2.10
N CYS A 130 17.55 -16.71 -2.77
CA CYS A 130 16.78 -15.77 -3.58
C CYS A 130 17.15 -15.85 -5.05
N ARG A 131 18.44 -15.78 -5.40
CA ARG A 131 18.91 -15.70 -6.79
C ARG A 131 20.38 -16.09 -6.93
N ASN A 132 20.72 -16.62 -8.11
CA ASN A 132 22.08 -17.08 -8.40
C ASN A 132 22.96 -16.01 -9.08
N GLN A 133 22.38 -14.86 -9.46
CA GLN A 133 23.10 -13.81 -10.19
C GLN A 133 22.62 -12.43 -9.77
N LEU A 134 23.49 -11.44 -10.01
CA LEU A 134 23.14 -10.03 -9.86
C LEU A 134 22.09 -9.65 -10.91
N ILE A 135 21.11 -8.84 -10.51
CA ILE A 135 20.08 -8.30 -11.40
C ILE A 135 20.24 -6.79 -11.44
N PHE A 136 20.49 -6.26 -12.64
CA PHE A 136 20.56 -4.83 -12.88
C PHE A 136 19.75 -4.46 -14.12
N HIS A 137 18.83 -3.54 -13.96
CA HIS A 137 18.09 -2.94 -15.05
C HIS A 137 18.65 -1.54 -15.33
N ARG A 138 19.64 -1.44 -16.20
CA ARG A 138 20.26 -0.16 -16.62
C ARG A 138 19.73 0.36 -17.96
N SER A 139 18.90 -0.43 -18.63
CA SER A 139 18.30 -0.10 -19.92
C SER A 139 17.07 -0.99 -20.17
N GLY A 140 16.40 -0.80 -21.30
CA GLY A 140 15.27 -1.62 -21.70
C GLY A 140 13.93 -1.15 -21.10
N SER A 141 12.89 -1.96 -21.28
CA SER A 141 11.52 -1.60 -20.91
C SER A 141 11.32 -1.46 -19.40
N LYS A 142 11.89 -2.37 -18.61
CA LYS A 142 11.78 -2.34 -17.14
C LYS A 142 12.44 -1.09 -16.55
N PHE A 143 13.66 -0.75 -17.02
CA PHE A 143 14.33 0.47 -16.60
C PHE A 143 13.52 1.72 -16.94
N ARG A 144 13.04 1.82 -18.18
CA ARG A 144 12.20 2.96 -18.62
C ARG A 144 10.90 3.05 -17.84
N LEU A 145 10.29 1.91 -17.49
CA LEU A 145 9.10 1.90 -16.63
C LEU A 145 9.42 2.43 -15.23
N GLY A 146 10.49 1.93 -14.60
CA GLY A 146 10.92 2.39 -13.28
C GLY A 146 11.15 3.91 -13.24
N ILE A 147 11.82 4.47 -14.24
CA ILE A 147 12.02 5.93 -14.37
C ILE A 147 10.67 6.66 -14.46
N ARG A 148 9.76 6.24 -15.35
CA ARG A 148 8.44 6.88 -15.46
C ARG A 148 7.63 6.82 -14.16
N LEU A 149 7.70 5.72 -13.43
CA LEU A 149 7.03 5.59 -12.13
C LEU A 149 7.64 6.54 -11.10
N ALA A 150 8.97 6.63 -11.06
CA ALA A 150 9.68 7.57 -10.19
C ALA A 150 9.32 9.04 -10.51
N ASP A 151 9.27 9.41 -11.78
CA ASP A 151 8.89 10.77 -12.20
C ASP A 151 7.46 11.11 -11.76
N ARG A 152 6.52 10.18 -11.87
CA ARG A 152 5.13 10.40 -11.41
C ARG A 152 5.02 10.52 -9.89
N VAL A 153 5.84 9.79 -9.16
CA VAL A 153 5.94 9.95 -7.70
C VAL A 153 6.50 11.32 -7.35
N ASN A 154 7.57 11.74 -8.01
CA ASN A 154 8.17 13.05 -7.78
C ASN A 154 7.18 14.19 -8.06
N GLN A 155 6.43 14.14 -9.16
CA GLN A 155 5.37 15.10 -9.45
C GLN A 155 4.34 15.19 -8.32
N TRP A 156 3.95 14.06 -7.72
CA TRP A 156 3.04 14.07 -6.58
C TRP A 156 3.70 14.67 -5.34
N LEU A 157 4.97 14.34 -5.06
CA LEU A 157 5.72 14.90 -3.93
C LEU A 157 5.87 16.41 -4.04
N ASP A 158 6.12 16.95 -5.23
CA ASP A 158 6.21 18.40 -5.46
C ASP A 158 4.88 19.09 -5.08
N THR A 159 3.75 18.53 -5.53
CA THR A 159 2.43 19.08 -5.17
C THR A 159 2.11 18.93 -3.68
N PHE A 160 2.67 17.92 -3.02
CA PHE A 160 2.53 17.73 -1.58
C PHE A 160 3.34 18.77 -0.79
N GLN A 161 4.57 19.04 -1.21
CA GLN A 161 5.41 20.07 -0.60
C GLN A 161 4.79 21.47 -0.74
N GLU A 162 4.25 21.82 -1.90
CA GLU A 162 3.55 23.09 -2.11
C GLU A 162 2.38 23.26 -1.13
N ARG A 163 1.58 22.22 -0.91
CA ARG A 163 0.46 22.24 0.05
C ARG A 163 0.94 22.42 1.48
N MET A 164 2.04 21.77 1.87
CA MET A 164 2.64 21.92 3.19
C MET A 164 3.16 23.34 3.41
N MET A 165 3.82 23.94 2.43
CA MET A 165 4.32 25.32 2.50
C MET A 165 3.20 26.36 2.66
N VAL A 166 2.06 26.16 1.99
CA VAL A 166 0.87 27.02 2.15
C VAL A 166 0.30 26.96 3.57
N HIS A 167 0.37 25.81 4.23
CA HIS A 167 -0.09 25.66 5.62
C HIS A 167 0.83 26.33 6.63
N ILE A 168 2.13 26.31 6.41
CA ILE A 168 3.14 26.95 7.30
C ILE A 168 3.11 28.48 7.16
N GLY A 169 2.82 28.98 5.97
CA GLY A 169 2.78 30.46 5.70
C GLY A 169 1.52 31.19 6.19
N LYS A 170 0.54 30.49 6.77
CA LYS A 170 -0.73 31.05 7.26
C LYS A 170 -0.81 31.19 8.79
N LYS A 171 0.33 31.27 9.47
CA LYS A 171 0.36 31.59 10.90
C LYS A 171 0.64 33.08 11.13
#